data_a4ef0b5d317796ca15f3f78645aa8981
#
_entry.id   a4ef0b5d317796ca15f3f78645aa8981
#
_cell.length_a   1.000
_cell.length_b   1.000
_cell.length_c   1.000
_cell.angle_alpha   90.00
_cell.angle_beta   90.00
_cell.angle_gamma   90.00
#
_symmetry.space_group_name_H-M   'P 1'
#
loop_
_entity.id
_entity.type
_entity.pdbx_description
1 polymer ?
#
loop_
_entity_poly.entity_id
_entity_poly.type
_entity_poly.pdbx_seq_one_letter_code
_entity_poly.pdbx_strand_id
1 'polypeptide(L)'
;MLQAIKLLPKVGLMAVFFLSVTACSEKEQVETKSKDQQVEAKSQTEEKSSGYKAPRNSLGQPDLQGVWDFRTLTPLERPKELGNKATFTAEEQAAFKSKAIDVLDVDKARDEDAVTDADTDIEGAYNNFWFDYGTSMSEDRRTSLITDPANGRLPALTEEAVTRMKQNHLRAFPVRDILSIGLVDFRPAGPETLGLSERCLLSFNAGPPLTPSAYNNNLRIIQSPKHVVIFTEMIHDARVIPIDGSAHLPAEMTKWTGDSRGHWEGDTLVVETTNFTGKTPTFQMPIDLVDPSMNGVVGTGENFTLIERFTRTSDSIIIYEYTVTDLSTFTKPFTVAIPLKASDSQLFEYACHEGNHGAAGMLSGARHVEKEEAKAKSH
;
A
#
# COMPACT_ATOMS: atom_id res chain seq x y z
N MET A 1 -0.04 -23.94 -59.94
CA MET A 1 1.36 -23.76 -60.41
C MET A 1 2.22 -23.85 -59.14
N LEU A 2 2.67 -25.05 -58.79
CA LEU A 2 3.97 -25.67 -59.05
C LEU A 2 5.11 -24.66 -58.93
N GLN A 3 6.03 -24.74 -57.99
CA GLN A 3 7.08 -25.76 -57.92
C GLN A 3 7.72 -25.85 -56.55
N ALA A 4 7.91 -27.09 -56.10
CA ALA A 4 8.78 -27.53 -55.03
C ALA A 4 10.22 -27.70 -55.59
N ILE A 5 11.25 -27.47 -54.75
CA ILE A 5 12.55 -28.14 -54.91
C ILE A 5 13.09 -28.56 -53.55
N LYS A 6 13.32 -29.85 -53.48
CA LYS A 6 14.06 -30.62 -52.49
C LYS A 6 15.57 -30.35 -52.60
N LEU A 7 16.37 -30.51 -51.50
CA LEU A 7 17.47 -31.51 -51.46
C LEU A 7 18.25 -31.41 -50.12
N LEU A 8 18.25 -32.48 -49.36
CA LEU A 8 19.29 -32.99 -48.43
C LEU A 8 20.31 -33.80 -49.23
N PRO A 9 21.37 -34.39 -48.67
CA PRO A 9 22.18 -34.20 -47.45
C PRO A 9 23.71 -34.21 -47.73
N LYS A 10 24.56 -34.01 -46.71
CA LYS A 10 25.88 -34.67 -46.67
C LYS A 10 26.33 -34.96 -45.25
N VAL A 11 26.49 -36.23 -44.99
CA VAL A 11 27.16 -36.92 -43.89
C VAL A 11 28.66 -36.72 -44.04
N GLY A 12 29.36 -36.49 -42.97
CA GLY A 12 30.83 -36.54 -42.87
C GLY A 12 31.25 -37.00 -41.51
N LEU A 13 31.64 -38.27 -41.45
CA LEU A 13 32.16 -39.05 -40.32
C LEU A 13 33.68 -38.95 -40.38
N MET A 14 34.38 -38.83 -39.23
CA MET A 14 35.76 -39.25 -38.91
C MET A 14 36.33 -38.37 -37.82
N ALA A 15 37.05 -38.81 -36.82
CA ALA A 15 37.55 -40.06 -36.30
C ALA A 15 38.20 -39.75 -34.93
N VAL A 16 38.20 -40.75 -34.12
CA VAL A 16 38.79 -40.88 -32.78
C VAL A 16 40.29 -40.60 -32.79
N PHE A 17 40.80 -39.87 -31.78
CA PHE A 17 42.16 -40.03 -31.29
C PHE A 17 42.19 -39.98 -29.77
N PHE A 18 42.45 -41.15 -29.16
CA PHE A 18 42.85 -41.32 -27.78
C PHE A 18 44.30 -40.90 -27.62
N LEU A 19 44.59 -40.05 -26.67
CA LEU A 19 45.90 -39.98 -26.03
C LEU A 19 45.73 -39.82 -24.53
N SER A 20 46.02 -40.90 -23.86
CA SER A 20 46.20 -41.00 -22.43
C SER A 20 47.55 -40.42 -22.02
N VAL A 21 47.56 -39.43 -21.12
CA VAL A 21 48.74 -39.14 -20.30
C VAL A 21 48.29 -38.98 -18.85
N THR A 22 48.72 -39.93 -18.04
CA THR A 22 48.69 -39.94 -16.59
C THR A 22 49.79 -39.03 -16.05
N ALA A 23 49.43 -38.09 -15.17
CA ALA A 23 50.34 -37.59 -14.13
C ALA A 23 49.58 -36.94 -12.98
N CYS A 24 49.85 -37.46 -11.84
CA CYS A 24 49.61 -37.12 -10.43
C CYS A 24 49.25 -35.71 -10.04
N SER A 25 48.26 -35.69 -9.09
CA SER A 25 48.33 -35.02 -7.79
C SER A 25 48.44 -33.51 -7.73
N GLU A 26 47.28 -32.89 -7.41
CA GLU A 26 47.22 -32.10 -6.17
C GLU A 26 45.73 -31.73 -5.94
N LYS A 27 45.22 -32.13 -4.77
CA LYS A 27 43.89 -31.75 -4.30
C LYS A 27 43.98 -30.35 -3.77
N GLU A 28 43.50 -29.38 -4.52
CA GLU A 28 43.09 -28.08 -3.99
C GLU A 28 41.55 -28.11 -3.80
N GLN A 29 41.14 -28.30 -2.56
CA GLN A 29 39.77 -28.14 -2.14
C GLN A 29 39.46 -26.61 -2.20
N VAL A 30 38.80 -26.22 -3.26
CA VAL A 30 38.11 -24.91 -3.26
C VAL A 30 36.81 -25.07 -2.48
N GLU A 31 36.87 -24.78 -1.18
CA GLU A 31 35.68 -24.51 -0.39
C GLU A 31 34.95 -23.31 -0.99
N THR A 32 33.91 -23.56 -1.73
CA THR A 32 32.87 -22.56 -2.04
C THR A 32 32.14 -22.23 -0.74
N LYS A 33 32.63 -21.26 -0.01
CA LYS A 33 31.86 -20.58 1.03
C LYS A 33 30.74 -19.81 0.35
N SER A 34 29.56 -20.43 0.29
CA SER A 34 28.29 -19.74 0.20
C SER A 34 28.21 -18.82 1.40
N LYS A 35 28.50 -17.54 1.20
CA LYS A 35 28.17 -16.50 2.17
C LYS A 35 26.68 -16.24 2.04
N ASP A 36 25.91 -16.92 2.87
CA ASP A 36 24.62 -16.42 3.32
C ASP A 36 24.88 -15.08 4.01
N GLN A 37 24.71 -14.01 3.25
CA GLN A 37 24.54 -12.69 3.84
C GLN A 37 23.10 -12.61 4.33
N GLN A 38 22.84 -13.14 5.52
CA GLN A 38 21.78 -12.65 6.36
C GLN A 38 22.06 -11.17 6.59
N VAL A 39 21.33 -10.33 5.88
CA VAL A 39 21.20 -8.92 6.19
C VAL A 39 20.37 -8.86 7.46
N GLU A 40 21.03 -8.93 8.62
CA GLU A 40 20.44 -8.46 9.87
C GLU A 40 20.18 -6.97 9.72
N ALA A 41 18.97 -6.62 9.37
CA ALA A 41 18.44 -5.29 9.54
C ALA A 41 18.37 -5.04 11.06
N LYS A 42 19.44 -4.53 11.65
CA LYS A 42 19.39 -3.94 12.98
C LYS A 42 18.50 -2.70 12.88
N SER A 43 17.20 -2.89 13.16
CA SER A 43 16.32 -1.81 13.57
C SER A 43 16.92 -1.18 14.84
N GLN A 44 17.64 -0.07 14.69
CA GLN A 44 17.99 0.79 15.81
C GLN A 44 16.82 1.74 16.08
N THR A 45 15.69 1.19 16.41
CA THR A 45 14.70 1.92 17.19
C THR A 45 15.14 1.73 18.64
N GLU A 46 15.91 2.67 19.19
CA GLU A 46 16.04 2.78 20.64
C GLU A 46 14.61 2.94 21.18
N GLU A 47 14.04 1.84 21.65
CA GLU A 47 12.87 1.83 22.49
C GLU A 47 13.20 2.75 23.68
N LYS A 48 12.71 4.00 23.65
CA LYS A 48 12.35 4.67 24.87
C LYS A 48 11.25 3.81 25.47
N SER A 49 11.61 2.80 26.25
CA SER A 49 10.68 2.05 27.04
C SER A 49 10.02 3.03 27.99
N SER A 50 8.88 3.56 27.61
CA SER A 50 7.92 4.07 28.57
C SER A 50 7.68 2.87 29.47
N GLY A 51 7.73 3.02 30.78
CA GLY A 51 7.50 1.90 31.72
C GLY A 51 6.10 1.32 31.65
N TYR A 52 5.38 1.54 30.53
CA TYR A 52 4.07 1.00 30.23
C TYR A 52 4.18 -0.49 29.93
N LYS A 53 3.36 -1.27 30.59
CA LYS A 53 3.18 -2.70 30.31
C LYS A 53 1.79 -2.90 29.72
N ALA A 54 1.72 -3.43 28.52
CA ALA A 54 0.46 -3.76 27.89
C ALA A 54 -0.34 -4.74 28.79
N PRO A 55 -1.63 -4.49 29.02
CA PRO A 55 -2.49 -5.43 29.71
C PRO A 55 -2.50 -6.77 28.97
N ARG A 56 -2.77 -7.85 29.69
CA ARG A 56 -2.89 -9.18 29.10
C ARG A 56 -4.36 -9.56 29.00
N ASN A 57 -4.74 -10.11 27.86
CA ASN A 57 -6.05 -10.71 27.69
C ASN A 57 -6.15 -12.08 28.43
N SER A 58 -7.33 -12.70 28.40
CA SER A 58 -7.55 -14.00 29.03
C SER A 58 -6.69 -15.15 28.51
N LEU A 59 -6.02 -14.96 27.37
CA LEU A 59 -5.10 -15.91 26.75
C LEU A 59 -3.64 -15.67 27.18
N GLY A 60 -3.38 -14.64 28.00
CA GLY A 60 -2.03 -14.23 28.41
C GLY A 60 -1.25 -13.45 27.34
N GLN A 61 -1.87 -13.17 26.20
CA GLN A 61 -1.27 -12.36 25.12
C GLN A 61 -1.38 -10.86 25.47
N PRO A 62 -0.48 -10.00 24.96
CA PRO A 62 -0.69 -8.56 24.99
C PRO A 62 -2.09 -8.21 24.42
N ASP A 63 -2.86 -7.44 25.15
CA ASP A 63 -4.24 -7.14 24.74
C ASP A 63 -4.25 -6.00 23.72
N LEU A 64 -4.48 -6.35 22.47
CA LEU A 64 -4.67 -5.43 21.35
C LEU A 64 -6.14 -5.31 20.95
N GLN A 65 -7.04 -6.05 21.63
CA GLN A 65 -8.46 -6.09 21.25
C GLN A 65 -9.12 -4.73 21.38
N GLY A 66 -10.11 -4.50 20.55
CA GLY A 66 -10.89 -3.26 20.57
C GLY A 66 -11.10 -2.66 19.18
N VAL A 67 -11.73 -1.51 19.17
CA VAL A 67 -11.86 -0.67 17.98
C VAL A 67 -10.79 0.41 18.04
N TRP A 68 -10.13 0.62 16.92
CA TRP A 68 -9.01 1.53 16.79
C TRP A 68 -9.21 2.45 15.59
N ASP A 69 -8.96 3.75 15.80
CA ASP A 69 -9.01 4.79 14.81
C ASP A 69 -7.58 5.17 14.37
N PHE A 70 -7.30 5.12 13.07
CA PHE A 70 -5.98 5.45 12.52
C PHE A 70 -5.93 6.76 11.74
N ARG A 71 -6.94 7.66 11.92
CA ARG A 71 -6.92 8.99 11.33
C ARG A 71 -5.77 9.84 11.88
N THR A 72 -5.10 10.56 11.00
CA THR A 72 -4.06 11.51 11.39
C THR A 72 -3.80 12.55 10.30
N LEU A 73 -3.58 13.80 10.71
CA LEU A 73 -3.11 14.88 9.84
C LEU A 73 -1.59 14.92 9.72
N THR A 74 -0.85 13.99 10.35
CA THR A 74 0.58 13.85 10.11
C THR A 74 0.79 13.33 8.69
N PRO A 75 1.52 14.05 7.83
CA PRO A 75 1.67 13.65 6.45
C PRO A 75 2.48 12.37 6.32
N LEU A 76 2.24 11.57 5.27
CA LEU A 76 3.04 10.40 4.97
C LEU A 76 4.50 10.78 4.79
N GLU A 77 4.76 11.71 3.90
CA GLU A 77 6.09 12.21 3.60
C GLU A 77 6.31 13.57 4.26
N ARG A 78 7.55 13.82 4.65
CA ARG A 78 7.94 15.12 5.17
C ARG A 78 7.83 16.18 4.07
N PRO A 79 7.05 17.24 4.27
CA PRO A 79 6.97 18.37 3.34
C PRO A 79 8.34 18.90 2.95
N LYS A 80 8.52 19.25 1.68
CA LYS A 80 9.83 19.64 1.13
C LYS A 80 10.40 20.87 1.81
N GLU A 81 9.54 21.82 2.19
CA GLU A 81 9.90 23.03 2.89
C GLU A 81 10.50 22.82 4.28
N LEU A 82 10.23 21.66 4.90
CA LEU A 82 10.78 21.31 6.21
C LEU A 82 12.21 20.73 6.13
N GLY A 83 12.70 20.42 4.93
CA GLY A 83 14.03 19.86 4.73
C GLY A 83 14.27 18.59 5.57
N ASN A 84 15.21 18.64 6.50
CA ASN A 84 15.54 17.51 7.40
C ASN A 84 14.91 17.64 8.79
N LYS A 85 13.99 18.57 9.00
CA LYS A 85 13.36 18.78 10.30
C LYS A 85 12.44 17.62 10.66
N ALA A 86 12.88 16.75 11.56
CA ALA A 86 12.16 15.52 11.92
C ALA A 86 10.94 15.76 12.83
N THR A 87 10.94 16.83 13.63
CA THR A 87 9.88 17.12 14.59
C THR A 87 9.52 18.60 14.57
N PHE A 88 8.22 18.89 14.77
CA PHE A 88 7.70 20.24 14.97
C PHE A 88 7.92 20.71 16.40
N THR A 89 7.99 22.03 16.62
CA THR A 89 7.65 22.60 17.93
C THR A 89 6.12 22.48 18.15
N ALA A 90 5.64 22.78 19.36
CA ALA A 90 4.20 22.76 19.62
C ALA A 90 3.45 23.81 18.76
N GLU A 91 4.03 24.99 18.61
CA GLU A 91 3.49 26.09 17.82
C GLU A 91 3.46 25.74 16.32
N GLU A 92 4.54 25.17 15.83
CA GLU A 92 4.62 24.73 14.42
C GLU A 92 3.62 23.62 14.10
N GLN A 93 3.45 22.64 15.01
CA GLN A 93 2.45 21.59 14.84
C GLN A 93 1.04 22.19 14.81
N ALA A 94 0.73 23.13 15.69
CA ALA A 94 -0.56 23.79 15.72
C ALA A 94 -0.83 24.58 14.43
N ALA A 95 0.16 25.30 13.92
CA ALA A 95 0.06 26.05 12.66
C ALA A 95 -0.10 25.11 11.46
N PHE A 96 0.68 24.03 11.41
CA PHE A 96 0.58 23.00 10.37
C PHE A 96 -0.80 22.33 10.37
N LYS A 97 -1.28 21.94 11.54
CA LYS A 97 -2.61 21.37 11.75
C LYS A 97 -3.72 22.29 11.25
N SER A 98 -3.68 23.58 11.60
CA SER A 98 -4.66 24.57 11.14
C SER A 98 -4.67 24.67 9.62
N LYS A 99 -3.47 24.78 9.01
CA LYS A 99 -3.33 24.82 7.55
C LYS A 99 -3.86 23.54 6.89
N ALA A 100 -3.56 22.36 7.46
CA ALA A 100 -4.03 21.08 6.92
C ALA A 100 -5.57 21.01 6.93
N ILE A 101 -6.20 21.40 8.04
CA ILE A 101 -7.68 21.46 8.14
C ILE A 101 -8.25 22.41 7.10
N ASP A 102 -7.65 23.59 6.92
CA ASP A 102 -8.11 24.57 5.93
C ASP A 102 -7.98 24.03 4.49
N VAL A 103 -6.91 23.31 4.17
CA VAL A 103 -6.69 22.73 2.83
C VAL A 103 -7.65 21.57 2.55
N LEU A 104 -7.97 20.78 3.59
CA LEU A 104 -8.86 19.62 3.47
C LEU A 104 -10.34 20.01 3.49
N ASP A 105 -10.67 21.26 3.82
CA ASP A 105 -12.04 21.76 3.82
C ASP A 105 -12.48 22.08 2.38
N VAL A 106 -13.08 21.10 1.73
CA VAL A 106 -13.52 21.21 0.34
C VAL A 106 -14.63 22.26 0.15
N ASP A 107 -15.39 22.57 1.21
CA ASP A 107 -16.46 23.56 1.14
C ASP A 107 -15.90 24.99 1.06
N LYS A 108 -14.72 25.26 1.64
CA LYS A 108 -14.04 26.56 1.52
C LYS A 108 -13.49 26.86 0.13
N ALA A 109 -13.16 25.82 -0.63
CA ALA A 109 -12.64 25.98 -1.99
C ALA A 109 -13.77 26.15 -3.02
N ARG A 110 -15.03 26.03 -2.61
CA ARG A 110 -16.19 26.09 -3.47
C ARG A 110 -16.55 27.53 -3.75
N ASP A 111 -16.47 27.94 -4.99
CA ASP A 111 -17.03 29.20 -5.46
C ASP A 111 -18.53 28.98 -5.72
N GLU A 112 -19.38 29.46 -4.82
CA GLU A 112 -20.84 29.31 -4.92
C GLU A 112 -21.41 30.00 -6.18
N ASP A 113 -20.69 30.97 -6.72
CA ASP A 113 -21.10 31.73 -7.94
C ASP A 113 -20.60 31.04 -9.24
N ALA A 114 -19.69 30.07 -9.15
CA ALA A 114 -19.11 29.38 -10.31
C ALA A 114 -19.92 28.15 -10.76
N VAL A 115 -20.96 27.73 -10.04
CA VAL A 115 -21.77 26.55 -10.36
C VAL A 115 -22.76 26.88 -11.47
N THR A 116 -22.29 27.00 -12.70
CA THR A 116 -23.13 27.22 -13.87
C THR A 116 -23.12 26.07 -14.89
N ASP A 117 -22.30 25.04 -14.66
CA ASP A 117 -22.14 23.93 -15.59
C ASP A 117 -22.25 22.59 -14.86
N ALA A 118 -23.12 21.71 -15.34
CA ALA A 118 -23.33 20.38 -14.78
C ALA A 118 -22.06 19.52 -14.80
N ASP A 119 -21.10 19.78 -15.69
CA ASP A 119 -19.82 19.07 -15.77
C ASP A 119 -18.84 19.49 -14.67
N THR A 120 -18.96 20.72 -14.15
CA THR A 120 -18.17 21.23 -13.01
C THR A 120 -18.80 20.93 -11.66
N ASP A 121 -20.09 20.60 -11.60
CA ASP A 121 -20.80 20.27 -10.37
C ASP A 121 -20.47 18.88 -9.83
N ILE A 122 -19.82 18.03 -10.63
CA ILE A 122 -19.32 16.73 -10.18
C ILE A 122 -18.22 16.92 -9.12
N GLU A 123 -17.35 17.92 -9.26
CA GLU A 123 -16.36 18.27 -8.23
C GLU A 123 -17.01 18.78 -6.92
N GLY A 124 -18.23 19.29 -7.01
CA GLY A 124 -19.02 19.75 -5.87
C GLY A 124 -19.96 18.71 -5.26
N ALA A 125 -20.00 17.47 -5.79
CA ALA A 125 -20.90 16.43 -5.32
C ALA A 125 -20.59 15.92 -3.91
N TYR A 126 -19.35 16.11 -3.46
CA TYR A 126 -18.91 15.75 -2.11
C TYR A 126 -18.58 17.01 -1.33
N ASN A 127 -19.36 17.30 -0.32
CA ASN A 127 -19.06 18.35 0.66
C ASN A 127 -18.24 17.81 1.83
N ASN A 128 -17.74 18.70 2.68
CA ASN A 128 -16.87 18.36 3.80
C ASN A 128 -17.50 17.35 4.79
N PHE A 129 -18.81 17.25 4.82
CA PHE A 129 -19.57 16.32 5.68
C PHE A 129 -19.19 14.84 5.42
N TRP A 130 -18.83 14.47 4.18
CA TRP A 130 -18.50 13.10 3.81
C TRP A 130 -17.07 12.73 4.12
N PHE A 131 -16.21 13.69 4.48
CA PHE A 131 -14.82 13.46 4.76
C PHE A 131 -14.54 13.42 6.25
N ASP A 132 -13.70 12.49 6.66
CA ASP A 132 -13.30 12.29 8.06
C ASP A 132 -11.81 11.97 8.17
N TYR A 133 -10.99 12.96 7.86
CA TYR A 133 -9.54 12.88 8.01
C TYR A 133 -9.06 12.92 9.46
N GLY A 134 -9.98 13.22 10.38
CA GLY A 134 -9.66 13.53 11.76
C GLY A 134 -9.02 14.92 11.92
N THR A 135 -8.72 15.26 13.16
CA THR A 135 -8.18 16.57 13.52
C THR A 135 -6.92 16.48 14.35
N SER A 136 -6.27 15.32 14.42
CA SER A 136 -5.11 15.09 15.28
C SER A 136 -3.87 14.74 14.48
N MET A 137 -2.72 15.04 15.06
CA MET A 137 -1.40 14.64 14.58
C MET A 137 -0.74 13.71 15.60
N SER A 138 0.37 13.07 15.20
CA SER A 138 1.17 12.23 16.09
C SER A 138 1.64 13.02 17.32
N GLU A 139 1.54 12.42 18.51
CA GLU A 139 1.87 13.09 19.79
C GLU A 139 3.36 13.44 19.92
N ASP A 140 4.22 12.66 19.29
CA ASP A 140 5.66 12.90 19.22
C ASP A 140 6.06 14.05 18.27
N ARG A 141 5.07 14.69 17.66
CA ARG A 141 5.22 15.85 16.77
C ARG A 141 6.10 15.59 15.55
N ARG A 142 6.18 14.34 15.10
CA ARG A 142 6.91 14.00 13.87
C ARG A 142 6.33 14.72 12.66
N THR A 143 7.20 15.05 11.72
CA THR A 143 6.85 15.78 10.49
C THR A 143 6.46 14.87 9.33
N SER A 144 6.55 13.54 9.54
CA SER A 144 6.16 12.50 8.57
C SER A 144 5.78 11.22 9.27
N LEU A 145 4.91 10.42 8.67
CA LEU A 145 4.65 9.05 9.10
C LEU A 145 5.80 8.12 8.72
N ILE A 146 6.53 8.42 7.63
CA ILE A 146 7.75 7.69 7.27
C ILE A 146 8.82 7.98 8.32
N THR A 147 9.30 6.90 8.95
CA THR A 147 10.34 6.92 9.99
C THR A 147 11.70 6.44 9.46
N ASP A 148 11.70 5.60 8.47
CA ASP A 148 12.86 5.19 7.70
C ASP A 148 12.52 5.18 6.21
N PRO A 149 13.28 5.90 5.38
CA PRO A 149 14.53 6.65 5.64
C PRO A 149 14.34 7.89 6.54
N ALA A 150 15.38 8.26 7.27
CA ALA A 150 15.36 9.37 8.23
C ALA A 150 15.00 10.75 7.63
N ASN A 151 15.11 10.90 6.30
CA ASN A 151 14.62 12.09 5.61
C ASN A 151 13.07 12.18 5.60
N GLY A 152 12.38 11.14 6.04
CA GLY A 152 10.91 11.08 6.11
C GLY A 152 10.22 11.08 4.75
N ARG A 153 10.85 10.53 3.72
CA ARG A 153 10.35 10.50 2.34
C ARG A 153 10.45 9.11 1.74
N LEU A 154 9.56 8.82 0.80
CA LEU A 154 9.63 7.59 0.02
C LEU A 154 10.97 7.47 -0.70
N PRO A 155 11.52 6.27 -0.81
CA PRO A 155 12.65 6.01 -1.69
C PRO A 155 12.29 6.31 -3.14
N ALA A 156 13.27 6.63 -3.94
CA ALA A 156 13.08 6.81 -5.37
C ALA A 156 12.51 5.53 -6.01
N LEU A 157 11.68 5.70 -7.02
CA LEU A 157 11.20 4.59 -7.84
C LEU A 157 12.33 4.04 -8.71
N THR A 158 12.28 2.75 -8.99
CA THR A 158 13.15 2.12 -9.98
C THR A 158 12.75 2.53 -11.40
N GLU A 159 13.64 2.39 -12.36
CA GLU A 159 13.33 2.62 -13.78
C GLU A 159 12.25 1.65 -14.28
N GLU A 160 12.24 0.44 -13.76
CA GLU A 160 11.21 -0.57 -14.04
C GLU A 160 9.83 -0.10 -13.56
N ALA A 161 9.73 0.40 -12.32
CA ALA A 161 8.49 0.93 -11.78
C ALA A 161 7.97 2.12 -12.58
N VAL A 162 8.85 3.07 -12.96
CA VAL A 162 8.49 4.22 -13.79
C VAL A 162 7.97 3.75 -15.17
N THR A 163 8.60 2.74 -15.75
CA THR A 163 8.18 2.16 -17.04
C THR A 163 6.81 1.49 -16.91
N ARG A 164 6.63 0.67 -15.89
CA ARG A 164 5.35 0.00 -15.58
C ARG A 164 4.22 1.00 -15.36
N MET A 165 4.47 2.08 -14.62
CA MET A 165 3.50 3.16 -14.42
C MET A 165 3.09 3.81 -15.75
N LYS A 166 4.05 4.10 -16.62
CA LYS A 166 3.77 4.69 -17.94
C LYS A 166 2.97 3.74 -18.83
N GLN A 167 3.29 2.45 -18.81
CA GLN A 167 2.59 1.43 -19.61
C GLN A 167 1.15 1.22 -19.14
N ASN A 168 0.92 1.28 -17.85
CA ASN A 168 -0.41 1.09 -17.26
C ASN A 168 -1.26 2.37 -17.27
N HIS A 169 -0.81 3.43 -17.95
CA HIS A 169 -1.48 4.74 -17.98
C HIS A 169 -1.76 5.33 -16.60
N LEU A 170 -0.99 4.90 -15.60
CA LEU A 170 -1.07 5.44 -14.25
C LEU A 170 -0.59 6.89 -14.28
N ARG A 171 -1.50 7.81 -14.43
CA ARG A 171 -1.21 9.22 -14.25
C ARG A 171 -1.08 9.49 -12.77
N ALA A 172 0.00 10.14 -12.37
CA ALA A 172 0.05 10.82 -11.11
C ALA A 172 -0.99 11.97 -11.21
N PHE A 173 -2.10 11.84 -10.49
CA PHE A 173 -3.09 12.90 -10.43
C PHE A 173 -2.71 13.82 -9.28
N PRO A 174 -2.73 15.14 -9.46
CA PRO A 174 -2.73 16.06 -8.32
C PRO A 174 -4.02 15.82 -7.51
N VAL A 175 -3.87 15.67 -6.21
CA VAL A 175 -4.93 15.26 -5.25
C VAL A 175 -6.04 16.29 -5.04
N ARG A 176 -6.25 17.19 -5.93
CA ARG A 176 -7.55 17.87 -5.90
C ARG A 176 -8.74 16.90 -6.06
N ASP A 177 -8.46 15.71 -6.57
CA ASP A 177 -9.45 14.65 -6.78
C ASP A 177 -9.16 13.43 -5.92
N ILE A 178 -9.53 13.50 -4.65
CA ILE A 178 -9.62 12.31 -3.78
C ILE A 178 -10.53 11.24 -4.39
N LEU A 179 -11.48 11.63 -5.23
CA LEU A 179 -12.38 10.76 -5.98
C LEU A 179 -11.70 10.07 -7.17
N SER A 180 -10.60 10.64 -7.67
CA SER A 180 -9.83 10.02 -8.77
C SER A 180 -8.79 9.01 -8.30
N ILE A 181 -8.71 8.76 -7.00
CA ILE A 181 -7.85 7.72 -6.45
C ILE A 181 -8.36 6.36 -6.89
N GLY A 182 -7.71 5.79 -7.87
CA GLY A 182 -8.11 4.51 -8.47
C GLY A 182 -8.74 4.62 -9.85
N LEU A 183 -9.09 5.80 -10.32
CA LEU A 183 -9.52 6.03 -11.68
C LEU A 183 -8.30 6.05 -12.61
N VAL A 184 -7.85 4.86 -12.97
CA VAL A 184 -6.67 4.67 -13.83
C VAL A 184 -6.94 5.09 -15.27
N ASP A 185 -8.19 4.95 -15.72
CA ASP A 185 -8.64 5.39 -17.03
C ASP A 185 -10.12 5.77 -16.96
N PHE A 186 -10.48 6.98 -17.39
CA PHE A 186 -11.86 7.40 -17.55
C PHE A 186 -12.60 6.65 -18.69
N ARG A 187 -11.91 5.78 -19.42
CA ARG A 187 -12.45 4.98 -20.52
C ARG A 187 -12.22 3.49 -20.31
N PRO A 188 -12.80 2.90 -19.25
CA PRO A 188 -12.60 1.49 -18.98
C PRO A 188 -13.14 0.64 -20.14
N ALA A 189 -12.28 -0.26 -20.65
CA ALA A 189 -12.66 -1.19 -21.72
C ALA A 189 -13.70 -2.20 -21.25
N GLY A 190 -13.62 -2.60 -19.99
CA GLY A 190 -14.54 -3.52 -19.33
C GLY A 190 -14.45 -3.42 -17.81
N PRO A 191 -15.27 -4.19 -17.08
CA PRO A 191 -15.26 -4.18 -15.61
C PRO A 191 -13.87 -4.47 -15.01
N GLU A 192 -13.07 -5.31 -15.65
CA GLU A 192 -11.74 -5.71 -15.22
C GLU A 192 -10.70 -4.59 -15.34
N THR A 193 -10.98 -3.52 -16.07
CA THR A 193 -10.12 -2.35 -16.21
C THR A 193 -10.47 -1.22 -15.23
N LEU A 194 -11.57 -1.38 -14.47
CA LEU A 194 -11.87 -0.52 -13.34
C LEU A 194 -10.87 -0.78 -12.20
N GLY A 195 -10.61 0.22 -11.38
CA GLY A 195 -9.79 0.11 -10.20
C GLY A 195 -10.34 -0.90 -9.17
N LEU A 196 -9.51 -1.28 -8.21
CA LEU A 196 -9.89 -2.26 -7.19
C LEU A 196 -10.99 -1.72 -6.28
N SER A 197 -10.98 -0.42 -5.99
CA SER A 197 -11.99 0.24 -5.15
C SER A 197 -13.34 0.27 -5.84
N GLU A 198 -13.39 0.64 -7.12
CA GLU A 198 -14.61 0.67 -7.93
C GLU A 198 -15.22 -0.73 -8.12
N ARG A 199 -14.35 -1.75 -8.09
CA ARG A 199 -14.75 -3.16 -8.16
C ARG A 199 -15.07 -3.75 -6.80
N CYS A 200 -14.96 -3.00 -5.71
CA CYS A 200 -15.14 -3.46 -4.33
C CYS A 200 -14.24 -4.66 -3.96
N LEU A 201 -13.06 -4.76 -4.54
CA LEU A 201 -12.10 -5.83 -4.25
C LEU A 201 -11.13 -5.44 -3.14
N LEU A 202 -10.66 -4.20 -3.16
CA LEU A 202 -9.75 -3.63 -2.18
C LEU A 202 -9.89 -2.12 -2.23
N SER A 203 -9.95 -1.46 -1.08
CA SER A 203 -10.02 0.00 -1.04
C SER A 203 -8.78 0.63 -0.41
N PHE A 204 -8.65 1.94 -0.57
CA PHE A 204 -7.44 2.71 -0.37
C PHE A 204 -6.89 2.73 1.07
N ASN A 205 -7.67 2.37 2.09
CA ASN A 205 -7.22 2.28 3.49
C ASN A 205 -7.51 0.93 4.16
N ALA A 206 -8.07 -0.03 3.42
CA ALA A 206 -8.40 -1.35 3.96
C ALA A 206 -7.15 -2.17 4.31
N GLY A 207 -6.02 -1.91 3.64
CA GLY A 207 -4.76 -2.60 3.86
C GLY A 207 -4.72 -4.05 3.37
N PRO A 208 -3.64 -4.81 3.68
CA PRO A 208 -2.40 -4.32 4.28
C PRO A 208 -1.49 -3.60 3.27
N PRO A 209 -0.74 -2.58 3.68
CA PRO A 209 -0.75 -1.93 4.99
C PRO A 209 -1.96 -1.02 5.16
N LEU A 210 -2.32 -0.74 6.44
CA LEU A 210 -3.31 0.28 6.76
C LEU A 210 -2.76 1.67 6.47
N THR A 211 -3.59 2.55 5.93
CA THR A 211 -3.18 3.92 5.61
C THR A 211 -4.30 4.91 5.94
N PRO A 212 -4.01 6.03 6.61
CA PRO A 212 -5.02 7.05 6.84
C PRO A 212 -5.59 7.58 5.52
N SER A 213 -6.89 7.79 5.46
CA SER A 213 -7.57 8.26 4.26
C SER A 213 -8.78 9.14 4.59
N ALA A 214 -9.58 9.42 3.56
CA ALA A 214 -10.68 10.36 3.59
C ALA A 214 -11.83 9.97 4.54
N TYR A 215 -12.08 8.67 4.76
CA TYR A 215 -13.16 8.16 5.61
C TYR A 215 -12.99 6.68 5.93
N ASN A 216 -13.82 6.15 6.86
CA ASN A 216 -13.79 4.75 7.30
C ASN A 216 -12.40 4.29 7.80
N ASN A 217 -11.75 5.13 8.60
CA ASN A 217 -10.41 4.88 9.14
C ASN A 217 -10.46 4.12 10.47
N ASN A 218 -11.40 3.19 10.62
CA ASN A 218 -11.54 2.39 11.83
C ASN A 218 -11.26 0.92 11.53
N LEU A 219 -10.73 0.24 12.54
CA LEU A 219 -10.55 -1.20 12.50
C LEU A 219 -10.89 -1.82 13.87
N ARG A 220 -11.19 -3.11 13.84
CA ARG A 220 -11.31 -3.91 15.06
C ARG A 220 -10.26 -5.01 15.07
N ILE A 221 -9.55 -5.13 16.18
CA ILE A 221 -8.66 -6.26 16.43
C ILE A 221 -9.37 -7.26 17.33
N ILE A 222 -9.37 -8.53 16.92
CA ILE A 222 -9.93 -9.67 17.65
C ILE A 222 -8.82 -10.70 17.83
N GLN A 223 -8.63 -11.20 19.04
CA GLN A 223 -7.60 -12.20 19.33
C GLN A 223 -8.22 -13.52 19.76
N SER A 224 -7.64 -14.60 19.28
CA SER A 224 -7.94 -15.98 19.64
C SER A 224 -6.64 -16.73 19.95
N PRO A 225 -6.70 -17.97 20.46
CA PRO A 225 -5.47 -18.73 20.77
C PRO A 225 -4.52 -18.94 19.58
N LYS A 226 -5.05 -18.99 18.36
CA LYS A 226 -4.28 -19.32 17.14
C LYS A 226 -4.34 -18.28 16.04
N HIS A 227 -5.17 -17.23 16.19
CA HIS A 227 -5.36 -16.24 15.14
C HIS A 227 -5.54 -14.85 15.76
N VAL A 228 -5.06 -13.86 15.04
CA VAL A 228 -5.51 -12.47 15.21
C VAL A 228 -6.31 -12.11 13.98
N VAL A 229 -7.44 -11.43 14.15
CA VAL A 229 -8.25 -10.91 13.05
C VAL A 229 -8.19 -9.40 13.09
N ILE A 230 -7.84 -8.79 11.98
CA ILE A 230 -7.95 -7.36 11.76
C ILE A 230 -9.13 -7.16 10.82
N PHE A 231 -10.19 -6.59 11.34
CA PHE A 231 -11.40 -6.27 10.60
C PHE A 231 -11.45 -4.78 10.33
N THR A 232 -11.35 -4.37 9.07
CA THR A 232 -11.39 -2.97 8.66
C THR A 232 -12.82 -2.54 8.31
N GLU A 233 -13.18 -1.32 8.68
CA GLU A 233 -14.49 -0.76 8.37
C GLU A 233 -14.63 -0.57 6.85
N MET A 234 -13.60 -0.05 6.20
CA MET A 234 -13.54 0.09 4.75
C MET A 234 -13.60 -1.28 4.08
N ILE A 235 -14.54 -1.48 3.16
CA ILE A 235 -14.81 -2.76 2.44
C ILE A 235 -15.20 -3.92 3.38
N HIS A 236 -15.38 -3.68 4.68
CA HIS A 236 -15.69 -4.69 5.71
C HIS A 236 -14.83 -5.96 5.56
N ASP A 237 -13.55 -5.80 5.21
CA ASP A 237 -12.64 -6.94 5.04
C ASP A 237 -12.11 -7.47 6.38
N ALA A 238 -12.02 -8.78 6.47
CA ALA A 238 -11.54 -9.49 7.65
C ALA A 238 -10.26 -10.26 7.34
N ARG A 239 -9.11 -9.69 7.68
CA ARG A 239 -7.82 -10.33 7.54
C ARG A 239 -7.56 -11.27 8.72
N VAL A 240 -7.62 -12.58 8.46
CA VAL A 240 -7.33 -13.62 9.46
C VAL A 240 -5.84 -13.97 9.40
N ILE A 241 -5.15 -13.75 10.50
CA ILE A 241 -3.69 -13.92 10.63
C ILE A 241 -3.43 -15.10 11.55
N PRO A 242 -2.98 -16.26 11.04
CA PRO A 242 -2.51 -17.36 11.87
C PRO A 242 -1.29 -16.93 12.69
N ILE A 243 -1.30 -17.29 13.99
CA ILE A 243 -0.17 -17.09 14.93
C ILE A 243 0.28 -18.41 15.54
N ASP A 244 0.04 -19.50 14.84
CA ASP A 244 0.31 -20.87 15.28
C ASP A 244 1.63 -21.44 14.74
N GLY A 245 2.45 -20.61 14.10
CA GLY A 245 3.73 -21.01 13.51
C GLY A 245 3.59 -21.73 12.16
N SER A 246 2.41 -21.73 11.54
CA SER A 246 2.23 -22.32 10.21
C SER A 246 3.01 -21.53 9.15
N ALA A 247 3.57 -22.26 8.17
CA ALA A 247 4.27 -21.65 7.05
C ALA A 247 3.32 -20.86 6.12
N HIS A 248 3.88 -19.95 5.34
CA HIS A 248 3.17 -19.30 4.26
C HIS A 248 2.67 -20.29 3.22
N LEU A 249 1.66 -19.92 2.48
CA LEU A 249 1.19 -20.64 1.31
C LEU A 249 2.30 -20.74 0.25
N PRO A 250 2.27 -21.74 -0.65
CA PRO A 250 3.15 -21.78 -1.81
C PRO A 250 3.12 -20.47 -2.59
N ALA A 251 4.27 -20.03 -3.12
CA ALA A 251 4.44 -18.71 -3.75
C ALA A 251 3.50 -18.47 -4.94
N GLU A 252 3.07 -19.53 -5.62
CA GLU A 252 2.09 -19.49 -6.72
C GLU A 252 0.65 -19.19 -6.28
N MET A 253 0.36 -19.32 -4.97
CA MET A 253 -0.95 -19.01 -4.39
C MET A 253 -1.01 -17.55 -3.93
N THR A 254 -1.22 -16.65 -4.86
CA THR A 254 -1.29 -15.22 -4.59
C THR A 254 -2.69 -14.74 -4.24
N LYS A 255 -2.78 -13.69 -3.42
CA LYS A 255 -4.04 -13.04 -3.00
C LYS A 255 -3.93 -11.51 -3.14
N TRP A 256 -5.07 -10.83 -3.19
CA TRP A 256 -5.12 -9.37 -3.21
C TRP A 256 -4.50 -8.73 -1.97
N THR A 257 -4.76 -9.31 -0.80
CA THR A 257 -4.26 -8.85 0.51
C THR A 257 -3.04 -9.65 0.99
N GLY A 258 -2.46 -10.49 0.13
CA GLY A 258 -1.34 -11.35 0.46
C GLY A 258 -1.71 -12.49 1.42
N ASP A 259 -0.71 -13.22 1.86
CA ASP A 259 -0.80 -14.29 2.84
C ASP A 259 -0.06 -13.91 4.11
N SER A 260 -0.79 -13.66 5.19
CA SER A 260 -0.25 -13.14 6.45
C SER A 260 0.05 -14.26 7.44
N ARG A 261 1.18 -14.14 8.16
CA ARG A 261 1.55 -14.98 9.31
C ARG A 261 2.02 -14.08 10.43
N GLY A 262 1.57 -14.37 11.65
CA GLY A 262 1.89 -13.56 12.83
C GLY A 262 2.63 -14.37 13.90
N HIS A 263 3.37 -13.65 14.74
CA HIS A 263 3.96 -14.14 15.97
C HIS A 263 4.14 -13.01 16.98
N TRP A 264 4.40 -13.38 18.22
CA TRP A 264 4.64 -12.41 19.28
C TRP A 264 6.14 -12.22 19.54
N GLU A 265 6.61 -10.99 19.52
CA GLU A 265 7.92 -10.58 20.02
C GLU A 265 7.72 -9.71 21.27
N GLY A 266 7.81 -10.32 22.45
CA GLY A 266 7.50 -9.62 23.71
C GLY A 266 6.06 -9.11 23.75
N ASP A 267 5.88 -7.79 23.72
CA ASP A 267 4.57 -7.13 23.74
C ASP A 267 4.11 -6.67 22.34
N THR A 268 4.85 -7.02 21.30
CA THR A 268 4.57 -6.64 19.92
C THR A 268 4.04 -7.84 19.13
N LEU A 269 2.91 -7.67 18.46
CA LEU A 269 2.48 -8.58 17.39
C LEU A 269 3.23 -8.21 16.12
N VAL A 270 3.99 -9.16 15.58
CA VAL A 270 4.67 -9.04 14.28
C VAL A 270 3.91 -9.86 13.25
N VAL A 271 3.62 -9.26 12.10
CA VAL A 271 2.93 -9.91 10.99
C VAL A 271 3.76 -9.77 9.74
N GLU A 272 4.14 -10.89 9.16
CA GLU A 272 4.74 -10.96 7.84
C GLU A 272 3.66 -11.27 6.81
N THR A 273 3.63 -10.52 5.71
CA THR A 273 2.70 -10.74 4.61
C THR A 273 3.43 -10.80 3.29
N THR A 274 3.24 -11.89 2.57
CA THR A 274 3.83 -12.19 1.26
C THR A 274 2.74 -12.61 0.28
N ASN A 275 3.09 -13.15 -0.87
CA ASN A 275 2.16 -13.72 -1.84
C ASN A 275 1.07 -12.73 -2.31
N PHE A 276 1.43 -11.47 -2.46
CA PHE A 276 0.54 -10.49 -3.09
C PHE A 276 0.40 -10.78 -4.59
N THR A 277 -0.77 -10.51 -5.14
CA THR A 277 -0.93 -10.63 -6.59
C THR A 277 -0.27 -9.45 -7.31
N GLY A 278 0.50 -9.73 -8.38
CA GLY A 278 1.05 -8.69 -9.27
C GLY A 278 0.02 -8.04 -10.21
N LYS A 279 -1.27 -8.33 -10.02
CA LYS A 279 -2.36 -7.80 -10.86
C LYS A 279 -2.94 -6.48 -10.36
N THR A 280 -2.44 -5.95 -9.26
CA THR A 280 -2.81 -4.63 -8.80
C THR A 280 -2.02 -3.59 -9.58
N PRO A 281 -2.64 -2.86 -10.52
CA PRO A 281 -1.95 -1.77 -11.22
C PRO A 281 -1.54 -0.66 -10.25
N THR A 282 -2.19 -0.61 -9.10
CA THR A 282 -2.00 0.41 -8.09
C THR A 282 -1.90 -0.25 -6.72
N PHE A 283 -0.75 -0.19 -6.09
CA PHE A 283 -0.71 -0.33 -4.65
C PHE A 283 -1.27 0.95 -4.05
N GLN A 284 -2.11 0.78 -3.07
CA GLN A 284 -2.70 1.90 -2.37
C GLN A 284 -1.67 2.49 -1.41
N MET A 285 -0.77 3.29 -2.00
CA MET A 285 0.14 4.07 -1.20
C MET A 285 -0.68 5.05 -0.37
N PRO A 286 -0.26 5.31 0.87
CA PRO A 286 -0.86 6.36 1.66
C PRO A 286 -0.85 7.65 0.87
N ILE A 287 -2.03 8.26 0.78
CA ILE A 287 -2.17 9.55 0.13
C ILE A 287 -1.63 10.58 1.10
N ASP A 288 -0.68 11.38 0.63
CA ASP A 288 -0.34 12.58 1.36
C ASP A 288 -1.40 13.64 1.13
N LEU A 289 -2.34 13.75 2.06
CA LEU A 289 -3.45 14.69 2.00
C LEU A 289 -3.00 16.15 2.13
N VAL A 290 -1.77 16.39 2.55
CA VAL A 290 -1.21 17.71 2.80
C VAL A 290 -0.31 18.19 1.68
N ASP A 291 0.42 17.29 1.02
CA ASP A 291 1.20 17.57 -0.21
C ASP A 291 0.70 16.72 -1.38
N PRO A 292 -0.33 17.20 -2.09
CA PRO A 292 -0.89 16.50 -3.24
C PRO A 292 0.09 16.20 -4.37
N SER A 293 1.22 16.93 -4.44
CA SER A 293 2.24 16.69 -5.45
C SER A 293 2.97 15.36 -5.28
N MET A 294 2.85 14.75 -4.10
CA MET A 294 3.47 13.48 -3.74
C MET A 294 2.54 12.29 -3.97
N ASN A 295 1.29 12.51 -4.33
CA ASN A 295 0.34 11.44 -4.56
C ASN A 295 0.64 10.76 -5.88
N GLY A 296 1.23 9.61 -5.77
CA GLY A 296 1.46 8.70 -6.87
C GLY A 296 0.81 7.37 -6.58
N VAL A 297 0.01 6.90 -7.50
CA VAL A 297 -0.41 5.51 -7.47
C VAL A 297 0.74 4.68 -8.02
N VAL A 298 1.41 3.96 -7.14
CA VAL A 298 2.54 3.11 -7.51
C VAL A 298 2.06 1.67 -7.55
N GLY A 299 2.17 1.03 -8.73
CA GLY A 299 1.93 -0.41 -8.84
C GLY A 299 3.00 -1.18 -8.08
N THR A 300 2.61 -2.21 -7.33
CA THR A 300 3.56 -3.12 -6.69
C THR A 300 4.03 -4.21 -7.64
N GLY A 301 5.26 -4.67 -7.43
CA GLY A 301 5.77 -5.87 -8.07
C GLY A 301 5.30 -7.15 -7.34
N GLU A 302 5.58 -8.30 -7.98
CA GLU A 302 5.30 -9.62 -7.40
C GLU A 302 6.16 -9.92 -6.16
N ASN A 303 7.25 -9.17 -5.98
CA ASN A 303 8.19 -9.33 -4.87
C ASN A 303 7.86 -8.46 -3.65
N PHE A 304 6.66 -7.89 -3.61
CA PHE A 304 6.22 -7.09 -2.48
C PHE A 304 6.11 -7.94 -1.22
N THR A 305 6.81 -7.52 -0.18
CA THR A 305 6.71 -8.08 1.16
C THR A 305 6.44 -6.98 2.17
N LEU A 306 5.66 -7.31 3.19
CA LEU A 306 5.25 -6.39 4.22
C LEU A 306 5.52 -7.01 5.59
N ILE A 307 6.19 -6.27 6.46
CA ILE A 307 6.32 -6.60 7.87
C ILE A 307 5.57 -5.54 8.66
N GLU A 308 4.60 -5.96 9.45
CA GLU A 308 3.79 -5.08 10.29
C GLU A 308 4.04 -5.39 11.75
N ARG A 309 4.03 -4.36 12.60
CA ARG A 309 4.28 -4.44 14.02
C ARG A 309 3.21 -3.65 14.77
N PHE A 310 2.53 -4.29 15.70
CA PHE A 310 1.51 -3.68 16.53
C PHE A 310 1.98 -3.71 17.99
N THR A 311 2.31 -2.53 18.52
CA THR A 311 2.81 -2.40 19.89
C THR A 311 1.89 -1.46 20.67
N ARG A 312 1.25 -1.96 21.73
CA ARG A 312 0.45 -1.11 22.61
C ARG A 312 1.36 -0.31 23.53
N THR A 313 1.31 1.01 23.42
CA THR A 313 2.22 1.92 24.14
C THR A 313 1.54 2.71 25.24
N SER A 314 0.21 2.70 25.28
CA SER A 314 -0.62 3.24 26.36
C SER A 314 -1.99 2.54 26.41
N ASP A 315 -2.84 2.89 27.36
CA ASP A 315 -4.21 2.35 27.43
C ASP A 315 -5.02 2.68 26.17
N SER A 316 -4.69 3.77 25.50
CA SER A 316 -5.45 4.31 24.37
C SER A 316 -4.67 4.32 23.04
N ILE A 317 -3.41 3.86 22.99
CA ILE A 317 -2.59 3.93 21.78
C ILE A 317 -1.92 2.59 21.49
N ILE A 318 -2.06 2.14 20.24
CA ILE A 318 -1.18 1.17 19.59
C ILE A 318 -0.34 1.91 18.56
N ILE A 319 0.96 1.72 18.58
CA ILE A 319 1.79 2.11 17.43
C ILE A 319 1.76 0.97 16.43
N TYR A 320 1.21 1.27 15.28
CA TYR A 320 1.26 0.41 14.10
C TYR A 320 2.40 0.85 13.21
N GLU A 321 3.40 0.00 13.10
CA GLU A 321 4.55 0.21 12.24
C GLU A 321 4.51 -0.80 11.11
N TYR A 322 4.84 -0.38 9.89
CA TYR A 322 5.02 -1.31 8.80
C TYR A 322 6.24 -0.97 7.96
N THR A 323 6.91 -2.02 7.48
CA THR A 323 8.05 -1.92 6.57
C THR A 323 7.66 -2.56 5.24
N VAL A 324 7.79 -1.77 4.19
CA VAL A 324 7.59 -2.20 2.79
C VAL A 324 8.94 -2.56 2.19
N THR A 325 9.02 -3.76 1.61
CA THR A 325 10.14 -4.20 0.77
C THR A 325 9.60 -4.59 -0.60
N ASP A 326 9.92 -3.80 -1.60
CA ASP A 326 9.64 -4.09 -3.02
C ASP A 326 10.72 -3.44 -3.87
N LEU A 327 11.82 -4.15 -4.08
CA LEU A 327 12.98 -3.67 -4.84
C LEU A 327 12.73 -3.62 -6.35
N SER A 328 11.60 -4.12 -6.84
CA SER A 328 11.14 -3.90 -8.21
C SER A 328 10.42 -2.56 -8.38
N THR A 329 9.97 -1.96 -7.28
CA THR A 329 9.26 -0.68 -7.27
C THR A 329 10.09 0.44 -6.66
N PHE A 330 10.70 0.21 -5.51
CA PHE A 330 11.48 1.20 -4.76
C PHE A 330 12.97 0.83 -4.73
N THR A 331 13.84 1.82 -4.75
CA THR A 331 15.29 1.60 -4.69
C THR A 331 15.79 1.04 -3.36
N LYS A 332 14.97 1.10 -2.30
CA LYS A 332 15.23 0.54 -0.96
C LYS A 332 13.94 0.37 -0.18
N PRO A 333 13.93 -0.45 0.89
CA PRO A 333 12.80 -0.53 1.82
C PRO A 333 12.51 0.81 2.51
N PHE A 334 11.30 0.95 3.04
CA PHE A 334 10.92 2.08 3.89
C PHE A 334 9.97 1.64 5.00
N THR A 335 9.95 2.40 6.09
CA THR A 335 9.12 2.13 7.27
C THR A 335 8.21 3.31 7.58
N VAL A 336 6.98 3.01 7.93
CA VAL A 336 5.95 3.98 8.31
C VAL A 336 5.44 3.62 9.71
N ALA A 337 5.16 4.61 10.54
CA ALA A 337 4.57 4.41 11.86
C ALA A 337 3.33 5.28 12.06
N ILE A 338 2.20 4.65 12.39
CA ILE A 338 0.90 5.28 12.54
C ILE A 338 0.36 5.02 13.94
N PRO A 339 -0.05 6.04 14.70
CA PRO A 339 -0.75 5.83 15.96
C PRO A 339 -2.19 5.37 15.71
N LEU A 340 -2.57 4.21 16.21
CA LEU A 340 -3.95 3.76 16.30
C LEU A 340 -4.49 4.21 17.65
N LYS A 341 -5.59 4.95 17.68
CA LYS A 341 -6.23 5.45 18.89
C LYS A 341 -7.43 4.59 19.26
N ALA A 342 -7.55 4.23 20.53
CA ALA A 342 -8.72 3.52 21.01
C ALA A 342 -9.99 4.34 20.74
N SER A 343 -11.02 3.67 20.24
CA SER A 343 -12.30 4.27 19.90
C SER A 343 -13.45 3.50 20.55
N ASP A 344 -14.40 4.24 21.11
CA ASP A 344 -15.65 3.69 21.62
C ASP A 344 -16.73 3.63 20.51
N SER A 345 -16.41 4.07 19.29
CA SER A 345 -17.32 4.04 18.16
C SER A 345 -17.61 2.62 17.71
N GLN A 346 -18.80 2.43 17.17
CA GLN A 346 -19.12 1.19 16.45
C GLN A 346 -18.51 1.25 15.05
N LEU A 347 -18.13 0.09 14.53
CA LEU A 347 -17.84 -0.03 13.10
C LEU A 347 -19.16 -0.08 12.34
N PHE A 348 -19.24 0.67 11.26
CA PHE A 348 -20.38 0.67 10.36
C PHE A 348 -20.11 -0.24 9.16
N GLU A 349 -21.17 -0.77 8.59
CA GLU A 349 -21.07 -1.52 7.35
C GLU A 349 -20.72 -0.59 6.19
N TYR A 350 -19.70 -0.94 5.43
CA TYR A 350 -19.39 -0.30 4.15
C TYR A 350 -19.93 -1.17 3.02
N ALA A 351 -21.18 -0.92 2.62
CA ALA A 351 -21.92 -1.72 1.63
C ALA A 351 -21.47 -1.38 0.20
N CYS A 352 -20.25 -1.73 -0.17
CA CYS A 352 -19.64 -1.35 -1.44
C CYS A 352 -20.33 -1.99 -2.66
N HIS A 353 -20.76 -3.25 -2.54
CA HIS A 353 -21.38 -3.98 -3.64
C HIS A 353 -22.84 -3.59 -3.89
N GLU A 354 -23.54 -3.24 -2.82
CA GLU A 354 -24.95 -2.91 -2.85
C GLU A 354 -25.14 -1.56 -3.53
N GLY A 355 -25.76 -1.60 -4.71
CA GLY A 355 -26.03 -0.38 -5.47
C GLY A 355 -24.79 0.29 -6.05
N ASN A 356 -23.75 -0.47 -6.40
CA ASN A 356 -22.55 0.08 -7.07
C ASN A 356 -22.90 0.66 -8.46
N HIS A 357 -23.65 1.76 -8.46
CA HIS A 357 -24.04 2.47 -9.67
C HIS A 357 -22.86 3.18 -10.33
N GLY A 358 -21.81 3.50 -9.56
CA GLY A 358 -20.60 4.14 -10.07
C GLY A 358 -19.91 3.30 -11.14
N ALA A 359 -19.70 2.00 -10.91
CA ALA A 359 -19.10 1.10 -11.89
C ALA A 359 -19.94 1.03 -13.18
N ALA A 360 -21.27 0.92 -13.06
CA ALA A 360 -22.18 0.92 -14.22
C ALA A 360 -22.14 2.26 -14.97
N GLY A 361 -22.11 3.37 -14.25
CA GLY A 361 -22.03 4.73 -14.78
C GLY A 361 -20.74 4.95 -15.59
N MET A 362 -19.57 4.58 -15.02
CA MET A 362 -18.28 4.70 -15.69
C MET A 362 -18.21 3.88 -16.99
N LEU A 363 -18.70 2.62 -16.96
CA LEU A 363 -18.73 1.77 -18.15
C LEU A 363 -19.68 2.33 -19.22
N SER A 364 -20.87 2.82 -18.85
CA SER A 364 -21.82 3.40 -19.80
C SER A 364 -21.32 4.72 -20.39
N GLY A 365 -20.69 5.57 -19.59
CA GLY A 365 -20.04 6.80 -20.04
C GLY A 365 -18.93 6.55 -21.06
N ALA A 366 -18.04 5.59 -20.78
CA ALA A 366 -17.00 5.18 -21.72
C ALA A 366 -17.59 4.73 -23.07
N ARG A 367 -18.65 3.90 -23.06
CA ARG A 367 -19.35 3.46 -24.29
C ARG A 367 -20.04 4.63 -25.02
N HIS A 368 -20.51 5.63 -24.29
CA HIS A 368 -21.09 6.82 -24.92
C HIS A 368 -20.02 7.62 -25.68
N VAL A 369 -18.88 7.91 -25.03
CA VAL A 369 -17.77 8.63 -25.67
C VAL A 369 -17.26 7.92 -26.91
N GLU A 370 -17.07 6.60 -26.86
CA GLU A 370 -16.67 5.79 -28.02
C GLU A 370 -17.63 5.92 -29.20
N LYS A 371 -18.94 5.94 -28.96
CA LYS A 371 -19.96 6.12 -30.00
C LYS A 371 -19.89 7.51 -30.62
N GLU A 372 -19.69 8.55 -29.83
CA GLU A 372 -19.59 9.92 -30.35
C GLU A 372 -18.29 10.11 -31.17
N GLU A 373 -17.16 9.57 -30.71
CA GLU A 373 -15.92 9.58 -31.50
C GLU A 373 -16.03 8.80 -32.82
N ALA A 374 -16.74 7.68 -32.82
CA ALA A 374 -16.98 6.92 -34.07
C ALA A 374 -17.83 7.71 -35.05
N LYS A 375 -18.87 8.41 -34.58
CA LYS A 375 -19.68 9.30 -35.41
C LYS A 375 -18.86 10.46 -35.98
N ALA A 376 -18.02 11.09 -35.17
CA ALA A 376 -17.17 12.21 -35.61
C ALA A 376 -16.15 11.80 -36.69
N LYS A 377 -15.66 10.54 -36.65
CA LYS A 377 -14.74 10.00 -37.66
C LYS A 377 -15.43 9.58 -38.96
N SER A 378 -16.75 9.45 -38.97
CA SER A 378 -17.57 9.04 -40.14
C SER A 378 -18.07 10.24 -40.96
N HIS A 379 -17.85 11.46 -40.48
CA HIS A 379 -18.09 12.73 -41.17
C HIS A 379 -16.76 13.37 -41.59
#